data_2548cbaa1cf994b70d09e80a022a0334
#
_entry.id   2548cbaa1cf994b70d09e80a022a0334
#
_cell.length_a   1.000
_cell.length_b   1.000
_cell.length_c   1.000
_cell.angle_alpha   90.00
_cell.angle_beta   90.00
_cell.angle_gamma   90.00
#
_symmetry.space_group_name_H-M   'P 1'
#
loop_
_entity.id
_entity.type
_entity.pdbx_description
1 polymer ?
#
loop_
_entity_poly.entity_id
_entity_poly.type
_entity_poly.pdbx_seq_one_letter_code
_entity_poly.pdbx_strand_id
1 'polypeptide(L)'
;RVPIVQGGMGVGISLGRLAGTVAKEGGAGTISAAQIGFKEPDFYENPIEANKRAIHKEMQKARAISPDGIVGFNLMVAMNDYETYAHEVIAAGADFIVSGAGLPVDLPAYTADSDIAIAPIVSTQKSAHVILKFWDKKYKRTADFIVIEGPMAGGHLGFHKEQLEEFTPDIYGEEVKKIITVVQKYEEKYEKKIPVILAGGIYDHADYERAFSLGADGVQIATRFVTTEECDADEHYKQTYIQAEKEDIVIVKSPVGMPGRAIRNTFLDKVKSEGRIPPTKCLRCIHTCNPAETPYCITEALIHAAKGETENALLFCGGRAYEAKTIETVKKVIDYFCSSCI
;
A
#
# COMPACT_ATOMS: atom_id res chain seq x y z
N ARG A 1 -18.02 7.24 11.04
CA ARG A 1 -16.89 6.61 10.34
C ARG A 1 -17.36 6.16 8.97
N VAL A 2 -16.46 6.23 7.98
CA VAL A 2 -16.76 5.84 6.60
C VAL A 2 -15.98 4.56 6.25
N PRO A 3 -16.48 3.69 5.36
CA PRO A 3 -15.83 2.42 5.03
C PRO A 3 -14.72 2.61 3.97
N ILE A 4 -13.85 3.58 4.23
CA ILE A 4 -12.72 3.94 3.36
C ILE A 4 -11.42 3.76 4.12
N VAL A 5 -10.50 2.98 3.57
CA VAL A 5 -9.11 2.85 4.01
C VAL A 5 -8.23 3.59 3.00
N GLN A 6 -7.36 4.45 3.47
CA GLN A 6 -6.31 5.02 2.62
C GLN A 6 -5.18 3.99 2.51
N GLY A 7 -4.85 3.59 1.29
CA GLY A 7 -3.79 2.62 1.03
C GLY A 7 -2.40 3.17 1.38
N GLY A 8 -1.56 2.34 2.00
CA GLY A 8 -0.19 2.69 2.31
C GLY A 8 0.66 2.86 1.05
N MET A 9 1.34 3.99 0.91
CA MET A 9 2.14 4.36 -0.26
C MET A 9 3.55 4.77 0.18
N GLY A 10 4.54 3.96 -0.12
CA GLY A 10 5.95 4.22 0.16
C GLY A 10 6.72 4.58 -1.12
N VAL A 11 7.84 5.21 -1.02
CA VAL A 11 8.50 5.81 0.16
C VAL A 11 8.00 7.25 0.32
N GLY A 12 7.59 7.63 1.55
CA GLY A 12 7.33 9.03 1.85
C GLY A 12 6.07 9.67 1.24
N ILE A 13 5.19 8.88 0.62
CA ILE A 13 3.96 9.37 -0.03
C ILE A 13 2.82 9.43 0.98
N SER A 14 2.60 8.36 1.77
CA SER A 14 1.67 8.36 2.89
C SER A 14 2.40 8.27 4.22
N LEU A 15 2.48 9.38 4.91
CA LEU A 15 3.04 9.52 6.25
C LEU A 15 1.98 10.00 7.24
N GLY A 16 2.40 10.56 8.36
CA GLY A 16 1.51 10.93 9.44
C GLY A 16 0.51 12.03 9.09
N ARG A 17 0.83 12.96 8.19
CA ARG A 17 -0.08 14.04 7.80
C ARG A 17 -1.26 13.49 6.99
N LEU A 18 -1.00 12.74 5.93
CA LEU A 18 -2.07 12.15 5.13
C LEU A 18 -2.91 11.18 5.97
N ALA A 19 -2.26 10.22 6.63
CA ALA A 19 -2.97 9.20 7.40
C ALA A 19 -3.81 9.80 8.54
N GLY A 20 -3.26 10.77 9.27
CA GLY A 20 -3.97 11.48 10.33
C GLY A 20 -5.16 12.28 9.81
N THR A 21 -5.03 12.91 8.63
CA THR A 21 -6.15 13.66 8.04
C THR A 21 -7.26 12.74 7.55
N VAL A 22 -6.92 11.61 6.91
CA VAL A 22 -7.93 10.60 6.53
C VAL A 22 -8.67 10.08 7.76
N ALA A 23 -7.95 9.79 8.84
CA ALA A 23 -8.55 9.35 10.09
C ALA A 23 -9.45 10.41 10.73
N LYS A 24 -9.07 11.69 10.66
CA LYS A 24 -9.88 12.84 11.12
C LYS A 24 -11.18 12.95 10.33
N GLU A 25 -11.16 12.71 9.04
CA GLU A 25 -12.35 12.72 8.17
C GLU A 25 -13.17 11.42 8.24
N GLY A 26 -12.86 10.53 9.19
CA GLY A 26 -13.65 9.34 9.51
C GLY A 26 -13.26 8.06 8.79
N GLY A 27 -12.27 8.09 7.92
CA GLY A 27 -11.67 6.91 7.28
C GLY A 27 -10.64 6.22 8.17
N ALA A 28 -9.95 5.22 7.64
CA ALA A 28 -8.77 4.62 8.26
C ALA A 28 -7.51 5.06 7.50
N GLY A 29 -6.60 5.76 8.17
CA GLY A 29 -5.35 6.23 7.59
C GLY A 29 -4.25 5.18 7.68
N THR A 30 -3.42 5.06 6.64
CA THR A 30 -2.33 4.09 6.62
C THR A 30 -0.99 4.76 6.32
N ILE A 31 -0.06 4.66 7.26
CA ILE A 31 1.32 5.10 7.11
C ILE A 31 2.13 3.98 6.44
N SER A 32 2.94 4.30 5.44
CA SER A 32 3.87 3.33 4.85
C SER A 32 5.18 3.30 5.62
N ALA A 33 5.56 2.13 6.13
CA ALA A 33 6.84 1.95 6.84
C ALA A 33 8.05 1.78 5.91
N ALA A 34 7.83 1.66 4.60
CA ALA A 34 8.91 1.45 3.63
C ALA A 34 9.90 2.63 3.65
N GLN A 35 11.11 2.40 4.18
CA GLN A 35 12.18 3.37 4.30
C GLN A 35 11.72 4.73 4.86
N ILE A 36 10.81 4.68 5.82
CA ILE A 36 10.11 5.83 6.40
C ILE A 36 11.08 6.87 7.01
N GLY A 37 12.27 6.42 7.45
CA GLY A 37 13.33 7.24 8.02
C GLY A 37 14.19 8.00 7.00
N PHE A 38 13.85 8.00 5.71
CA PHE A 38 14.68 8.58 4.65
C PHE A 38 15.00 10.07 4.81
N LYS A 39 14.27 10.79 5.66
CA LYS A 39 14.52 12.19 6.03
C LYS A 39 15.37 12.35 7.30
N GLU A 40 15.67 11.26 8.02
CA GLU A 40 16.52 11.30 9.20
C GLU A 40 17.99 11.56 8.82
N PRO A 41 18.73 12.36 9.58
CA PRO A 41 20.09 12.79 9.20
C PRO A 41 21.07 11.62 9.03
N ASP A 42 20.89 10.55 9.81
CA ASP A 42 21.72 9.36 9.83
C ASP A 42 21.14 8.17 9.05
N PHE A 43 20.15 8.41 8.21
CA PHE A 43 19.45 7.34 7.48
C PHE A 43 20.39 6.46 6.64
N TYR A 44 21.36 7.05 5.97
CA TYR A 44 22.28 6.30 5.13
C TYR A 44 23.35 5.52 5.91
N GLU A 45 23.60 5.88 7.16
CA GLU A 45 24.53 5.21 8.07
C GLU A 45 23.82 4.15 8.93
N ASN A 46 22.63 4.48 9.44
CA ASN A 46 21.86 3.67 10.38
C ASN A 46 20.38 3.55 9.95
N PRO A 47 20.08 2.94 8.79
CA PRO A 47 18.72 2.95 8.22
C PRO A 47 17.68 2.32 9.14
N ILE A 48 18.01 1.27 9.88
CA ILE A 48 17.08 0.59 10.79
C ILE A 48 16.68 1.55 11.93
N GLU A 49 17.63 2.15 12.62
CA GLU A 49 17.34 3.07 13.73
C GLU A 49 16.65 4.34 13.26
N ALA A 50 17.00 4.84 12.06
CA ALA A 50 16.31 5.96 11.43
C ALA A 50 14.83 5.62 11.15
N ASN A 51 14.55 4.44 10.60
CA ASN A 51 13.19 3.97 10.32
C ASN A 51 12.39 3.79 11.62
N LYS A 52 12.97 3.21 12.67
CA LYS A 52 12.33 3.05 13.99
C LYS A 52 11.90 4.41 14.56
N ARG A 53 12.80 5.38 14.61
CA ARG A 53 12.47 6.73 15.08
C ARG A 53 11.37 7.39 14.24
N ALA A 54 11.42 7.22 12.92
CA ALA A 54 10.45 7.81 12.02
C ALA A 54 9.06 7.16 12.16
N ILE A 55 8.95 5.86 12.43
CA ILE A 55 7.67 5.19 12.76
C ILE A 55 6.98 5.92 13.92
N HIS A 56 7.69 6.15 15.02
CA HIS A 56 7.13 6.85 16.18
C HIS A 56 6.77 8.31 15.86
N LYS A 57 7.66 9.04 15.15
CA LYS A 57 7.42 10.44 14.77
C LYS A 57 6.19 10.59 13.88
N GLU A 58 6.04 9.73 12.88
CA GLU A 58 4.91 9.84 11.94
C GLU A 58 3.59 9.41 12.61
N MET A 59 3.63 8.43 13.51
CA MET A 59 2.46 8.08 14.32
C MET A 59 2.05 9.22 15.26
N GLN A 60 3.00 9.87 15.93
CA GLN A 60 2.73 11.04 16.76
C GLN A 60 2.09 12.18 15.96
N LYS A 61 2.56 12.45 14.72
CA LYS A 61 1.94 13.45 13.83
C LYS A 61 0.49 13.08 13.50
N ALA A 62 0.24 11.82 13.15
CA ALA A 62 -1.11 11.36 12.85
C ALA A 62 -2.03 11.51 14.06
N ARG A 63 -1.57 11.14 15.26
CA ARG A 63 -2.33 11.30 16.51
C ARG A 63 -2.55 12.75 16.91
N ALA A 64 -1.60 13.65 16.61
CA ALA A 64 -1.81 15.09 16.82
C ALA A 64 -2.92 15.67 15.93
N ILE A 65 -3.13 15.12 14.73
CA ILE A 65 -4.21 15.51 13.80
C ILE A 65 -5.53 14.84 14.17
N SER A 66 -5.49 13.57 14.56
CA SER A 66 -6.66 12.73 14.86
C SER A 66 -6.38 11.83 16.07
N PRO A 67 -6.56 12.33 17.31
CA PRO A 67 -6.25 11.57 18.53
C PRO A 67 -6.99 10.24 18.63
N ASP A 68 -8.27 10.20 18.24
CA ASP A 68 -9.16 9.03 18.35
C ASP A 68 -9.45 8.38 16.98
N GLY A 69 -8.72 8.78 15.94
CA GLY A 69 -8.89 8.25 14.60
C GLY A 69 -8.21 6.89 14.43
N ILE A 70 -8.65 6.13 13.43
CA ILE A 70 -8.05 4.84 13.09
C ILE A 70 -6.83 5.06 12.21
N VAL A 71 -5.63 4.74 12.73
CA VAL A 71 -4.35 4.88 12.02
C VAL A 71 -3.53 3.61 12.16
N GLY A 72 -3.12 3.04 11.04
CA GLY A 72 -2.25 1.87 11.02
C GLY A 72 -1.05 2.02 10.09
N PHE A 73 -0.34 0.92 9.91
CA PHE A 73 0.84 0.87 9.05
C PHE A 73 0.72 -0.19 7.96
N ASN A 74 1.29 0.13 6.81
CA ASN A 74 1.59 -0.85 5.76
C ASN A 74 3.03 -1.34 5.92
N LEU A 75 3.19 -2.65 6.07
CA LEU A 75 4.48 -3.35 6.11
C LEU A 75 4.61 -4.27 4.89
N MET A 76 5.70 -4.16 4.14
CA MET A 76 5.97 -5.08 3.04
C MET A 76 6.74 -6.31 3.53
N VAL A 77 6.23 -7.51 3.26
CA VAL A 77 6.91 -8.78 3.61
C VAL A 77 8.32 -8.86 3.04
N ALA A 78 8.55 -8.29 1.85
CA ALA A 78 9.84 -8.29 1.19
C ALA A 78 10.93 -7.45 1.90
N MET A 79 10.58 -6.63 2.88
CA MET A 79 11.54 -5.82 3.63
C MET A 79 12.42 -6.70 4.53
N ASN A 80 13.72 -6.37 4.60
CA ASN A 80 14.54 -6.86 5.71
C ASN A 80 14.01 -6.28 7.03
N ASP A 81 14.30 -6.94 8.14
CA ASP A 81 13.92 -6.51 9.49
C ASP A 81 12.40 -6.32 9.70
N TYR A 82 11.59 -7.08 8.94
CA TYR A 82 10.13 -7.05 8.98
C TYR A 82 9.57 -7.23 10.41
N GLU A 83 10.10 -8.19 11.18
CA GLU A 83 9.75 -8.44 12.58
C GLU A 83 10.03 -7.21 13.45
N THR A 84 11.22 -6.61 13.30
CA THR A 84 11.61 -5.40 14.04
C THR A 84 10.62 -4.27 13.79
N TYR A 85 10.25 -4.04 12.51
CA TYR A 85 9.28 -2.99 12.19
C TYR A 85 7.87 -3.31 12.66
N ALA A 86 7.45 -4.58 12.68
CA ALA A 86 6.16 -4.95 13.27
C ALA A 86 6.11 -4.60 14.77
N HIS A 87 7.16 -4.91 15.53
CA HIS A 87 7.26 -4.55 16.95
C HIS A 87 7.30 -3.04 17.17
N GLU A 88 8.03 -2.28 16.34
CA GLU A 88 8.08 -0.81 16.46
C GLU A 88 6.72 -0.15 16.16
N VAL A 89 5.98 -0.69 15.19
CA VAL A 89 4.62 -0.22 14.85
C VAL A 89 3.65 -0.46 16.02
N ILE A 90 3.74 -1.62 16.66
CA ILE A 90 2.97 -1.93 17.88
C ILE A 90 3.34 -0.95 19.00
N ALA A 91 4.65 -0.76 19.25
CA ALA A 91 5.14 0.14 20.28
C ALA A 91 4.77 1.62 20.03
N ALA A 92 4.61 2.00 18.75
CA ALA A 92 4.14 3.34 18.38
C ALA A 92 2.62 3.55 18.60
N GLY A 93 1.87 2.51 18.96
CA GLY A 93 0.43 2.59 19.24
C GLY A 93 -0.43 2.64 17.99
N ALA A 94 -0.07 1.90 16.96
CA ALA A 94 -0.90 1.73 15.77
C ALA A 94 -2.14 0.88 16.04
N ASP A 95 -3.24 1.16 15.35
CA ASP A 95 -4.48 0.39 15.49
C ASP A 95 -4.46 -0.89 14.63
N PHE A 96 -3.73 -0.88 13.52
CA PHE A 96 -3.64 -2.05 12.64
C PHE A 96 -2.32 -2.11 11.85
N ILE A 97 -2.00 -3.33 11.40
CA ILE A 97 -0.98 -3.60 10.39
C ILE A 97 -1.66 -4.25 9.18
N VAL A 98 -1.50 -3.63 8.00
CA VAL A 98 -1.83 -4.25 6.72
C VAL A 98 -0.52 -4.67 6.03
N SER A 99 -0.45 -5.91 5.52
CA SER A 99 0.81 -6.44 5.00
C SER A 99 0.66 -7.17 3.67
N GLY A 100 1.54 -6.84 2.75
CA GLY A 100 1.58 -7.35 1.38
C GLY A 100 3.00 -7.39 0.81
N ALA A 101 3.14 -7.37 -0.51
CA ALA A 101 4.39 -7.63 -1.22
C ALA A 101 5.03 -8.98 -0.80
N GLY A 102 4.19 -10.01 -0.78
CA GLY A 102 4.39 -11.34 -0.25
C GLY A 102 3.28 -11.73 0.73
N LEU A 103 3.20 -13.00 1.12
CA LEU A 103 2.24 -13.46 2.12
C LEU A 103 2.85 -13.30 3.53
N PRO A 104 2.20 -12.57 4.45
CA PRO A 104 2.73 -12.27 5.79
C PRO A 104 2.55 -13.46 6.74
N VAL A 105 3.22 -14.59 6.43
CA VAL A 105 3.00 -15.87 7.10
C VAL A 105 3.28 -15.81 8.61
N ASP A 106 4.27 -15.04 9.03
CA ASP A 106 4.69 -14.98 10.43
C ASP A 106 4.16 -13.74 11.21
N LEU A 107 3.38 -12.87 10.56
CA LEU A 107 2.81 -11.68 11.21
C LEU A 107 2.03 -12.00 12.50
N PRO A 108 1.22 -13.08 12.60
CA PRO A 108 0.56 -13.45 13.85
C PRO A 108 1.52 -13.77 15.00
N ALA A 109 2.73 -14.27 14.71
CA ALA A 109 3.74 -14.50 15.76
C ALA A 109 4.29 -13.18 16.31
N TYR A 110 4.58 -12.22 15.43
CA TYR A 110 5.13 -10.92 15.82
C TYR A 110 4.13 -10.01 16.54
N THR A 111 2.85 -10.35 16.47
CA THR A 111 1.75 -9.58 17.08
C THR A 111 1.02 -10.34 18.19
N ALA A 112 1.56 -11.49 18.65
CA ALA A 112 0.88 -12.39 19.57
C ALA A 112 0.56 -11.75 20.92
N ASP A 113 1.43 -10.87 21.41
CA ASP A 113 1.30 -10.21 22.72
C ASP A 113 0.67 -8.81 22.61
N SER A 114 -0.11 -8.55 21.57
CA SER A 114 -0.77 -7.26 21.34
C SER A 114 -2.19 -7.42 20.80
N ASP A 115 -3.02 -6.40 21.01
CA ASP A 115 -4.39 -6.32 20.48
C ASP A 115 -4.44 -5.65 19.09
N ILE A 116 -3.28 -5.41 18.45
CA ILE A 116 -3.23 -4.78 17.14
C ILE A 116 -3.96 -5.63 16.09
N ALA A 117 -4.81 -5.00 15.29
CA ALA A 117 -5.49 -5.68 14.20
C ALA A 117 -4.51 -6.00 13.07
N ILE A 118 -4.60 -7.20 12.50
CA ILE A 118 -3.71 -7.62 11.39
C ILE A 118 -4.50 -8.05 10.16
N ALA A 119 -4.04 -7.59 9.00
CA ALA A 119 -4.67 -7.88 7.72
C ALA A 119 -3.64 -8.25 6.65
N PRO A 120 -3.81 -9.40 5.98
CA PRO A 120 -3.05 -9.71 4.79
C PRO A 120 -3.64 -9.00 3.57
N ILE A 121 -2.78 -8.61 2.62
CA ILE A 121 -3.19 -8.24 1.27
C ILE A 121 -3.14 -9.50 0.40
N VAL A 122 -4.24 -9.77 -0.29
CA VAL A 122 -4.38 -10.91 -1.21
C VAL A 122 -4.92 -10.45 -2.55
N SER A 123 -4.56 -11.16 -3.62
CA SER A 123 -5.01 -10.81 -4.98
C SER A 123 -5.82 -11.92 -5.65
N THR A 124 -5.73 -13.15 -5.13
CA THR A 124 -6.42 -14.33 -5.71
C THR A 124 -7.01 -15.22 -4.62
N GLN A 125 -8.00 -16.03 -5.00
CA GLN A 125 -8.56 -17.06 -4.12
C GLN A 125 -7.47 -17.97 -3.52
N LYS A 126 -6.47 -18.32 -4.35
CA LYS A 126 -5.34 -19.15 -3.91
C LYS A 126 -4.54 -18.47 -2.80
N SER A 127 -4.18 -17.19 -2.95
CA SER A 127 -3.42 -16.46 -1.93
C SER A 127 -4.22 -16.31 -0.63
N ALA A 128 -5.52 -15.99 -0.71
CA ALA A 128 -6.41 -15.92 0.44
C ALA A 128 -6.49 -17.26 1.19
N HIS A 129 -6.72 -18.36 0.43
CA HIS A 129 -6.76 -19.70 1.02
C HIS A 129 -5.45 -20.09 1.70
N VAL A 130 -4.31 -19.82 1.06
CA VAL A 130 -2.99 -20.18 1.59
C VAL A 130 -2.72 -19.45 2.90
N ILE A 131 -2.90 -18.12 2.93
CA ILE A 131 -2.54 -17.33 4.11
C ILE A 131 -3.47 -17.63 5.30
N LEU A 132 -4.79 -17.65 5.09
CA LEU A 132 -5.74 -17.92 6.16
C LEU A 132 -5.59 -19.34 6.71
N LYS A 133 -5.36 -20.35 5.84
CA LYS A 133 -5.07 -21.72 6.26
C LYS A 133 -3.77 -21.83 7.06
N PHE A 134 -2.74 -21.07 6.66
CA PHE A 134 -1.45 -21.09 7.35
C PHE A 134 -1.59 -20.48 8.76
N TRP A 135 -2.21 -19.31 8.87
CA TRP A 135 -2.45 -18.66 10.16
C TRP A 135 -3.30 -19.51 11.11
N ASP A 136 -4.37 -20.11 10.58
CA ASP A 136 -5.23 -21.04 11.32
C ASP A 136 -4.46 -22.25 11.84
N LYS A 137 -3.69 -22.93 10.98
CA LYS A 137 -2.99 -24.15 11.36
C LYS A 137 -1.85 -23.90 12.35
N LYS A 138 -1.02 -22.88 12.07
CA LYS A 138 0.20 -22.61 12.84
C LYS A 138 -0.07 -21.81 14.12
N TYR A 139 -0.92 -20.79 14.02
CA TYR A 139 -1.10 -19.82 15.11
C TYR A 139 -2.47 -19.86 15.78
N LYS A 140 -3.41 -20.68 15.28
CA LYS A 140 -4.80 -20.70 15.76
C LYS A 140 -5.44 -19.30 15.75
N ARG A 141 -5.11 -18.50 14.74
CA ARG A 141 -5.57 -17.13 14.53
C ARG A 141 -6.05 -16.96 13.10
N THR A 142 -7.01 -16.03 12.90
CA THR A 142 -7.45 -15.57 11.58
C THR A 142 -7.16 -14.08 11.43
N ALA A 143 -7.39 -13.51 10.23
CA ALA A 143 -7.27 -12.09 9.98
C ALA A 143 -8.35 -11.29 10.75
N ASP A 144 -8.04 -10.04 11.09
CA ASP A 144 -9.01 -9.11 11.67
C ASP A 144 -9.81 -8.40 10.58
N PHE A 145 -9.22 -8.21 9.42
CA PHE A 145 -9.84 -7.85 8.15
C PHE A 145 -8.94 -8.34 7.01
N ILE A 146 -9.39 -8.23 5.77
CA ILE A 146 -8.59 -8.62 4.61
C ILE A 146 -8.66 -7.55 3.53
N VAL A 147 -7.54 -7.28 2.86
CA VAL A 147 -7.50 -6.40 1.71
C VAL A 147 -7.38 -7.24 0.44
N ILE A 148 -8.34 -7.10 -0.47
CA ILE A 148 -8.30 -7.72 -1.80
C ILE A 148 -7.77 -6.67 -2.77
N GLU A 149 -6.55 -6.88 -3.27
CA GLU A 149 -5.91 -5.95 -4.20
C GLU A 149 -6.06 -6.44 -5.64
N GLY A 150 -6.85 -5.68 -6.42
CA GLY A 150 -7.18 -6.00 -7.81
C GLY A 150 -6.08 -5.62 -8.81
N PRO A 151 -6.23 -6.06 -10.08
CA PRO A 151 -5.22 -5.88 -11.13
C PRO A 151 -4.99 -4.42 -11.53
N MET A 152 -5.89 -3.50 -11.18
CA MET A 152 -5.76 -2.06 -11.43
C MET A 152 -5.06 -1.30 -10.29
N ALA A 153 -4.54 -2.00 -9.30
CA ALA A 153 -3.76 -1.40 -8.21
C ALA A 153 -2.47 -0.74 -8.70
N GLY A 154 -1.88 0.05 -7.84
CA GLY A 154 -0.59 0.72 -8.04
C GLY A 154 0.55 0.03 -7.29
N GLY A 155 1.78 0.41 -7.60
CA GLY A 155 2.95 -0.19 -6.97
C GLY A 155 3.15 -1.65 -7.39
N HIS A 156 3.55 -2.48 -6.45
CA HIS A 156 3.77 -3.91 -6.70
C HIS A 156 2.43 -4.65 -6.84
N LEU A 157 2.33 -5.48 -7.87
CA LEU A 157 1.12 -6.20 -8.21
C LEU A 157 1.24 -7.68 -7.84
N GLY A 158 0.26 -8.20 -7.11
CA GLY A 158 0.19 -9.60 -6.67
C GLY A 158 -0.21 -10.59 -7.78
N PHE A 159 0.10 -10.28 -9.03
CA PHE A 159 -0.26 -11.03 -10.23
C PHE A 159 0.96 -11.34 -11.09
N HIS A 160 0.91 -12.40 -11.87
CA HIS A 160 1.81 -12.58 -13.00
C HIS A 160 1.38 -11.66 -14.15
N LYS A 161 2.32 -11.35 -15.05
CA LYS A 161 2.06 -10.42 -16.15
C LYS A 161 0.87 -10.85 -17.03
N GLU A 162 0.79 -12.14 -17.32
CA GLU A 162 -0.27 -12.76 -18.13
C GLU A 162 -1.65 -12.57 -17.45
N GLN A 163 -1.72 -12.69 -16.13
CA GLN A 163 -2.95 -12.49 -15.37
C GLN A 163 -3.45 -11.04 -15.41
N LEU A 164 -2.52 -10.06 -15.52
CA LEU A 164 -2.89 -8.65 -15.66
C LEU A 164 -3.59 -8.35 -16.99
N GLU A 165 -3.32 -9.14 -18.04
CA GLU A 165 -3.97 -9.04 -19.35
C GLU A 165 -5.32 -9.78 -19.35
N GLU A 166 -5.45 -10.87 -18.59
CA GLU A 166 -6.66 -11.70 -18.50
C GLU A 166 -7.73 -11.10 -17.57
N PHE A 167 -7.33 -10.49 -16.47
CA PHE A 167 -8.25 -9.96 -15.47
C PHE A 167 -8.84 -8.61 -15.88
N THR A 168 -9.87 -8.66 -16.72
CA THR A 168 -10.77 -7.50 -16.88
C THR A 168 -11.53 -7.23 -15.59
N PRO A 169 -12.10 -6.03 -15.37
CA PRO A 169 -12.89 -5.74 -14.18
C PRO A 169 -14.00 -6.77 -13.90
N ASP A 170 -14.67 -7.29 -14.95
CA ASP A 170 -15.77 -8.26 -14.78
C ASP A 170 -15.24 -9.65 -14.40
N ILE A 171 -14.20 -10.12 -15.06
CA ILE A 171 -13.55 -11.41 -14.74
C ILE A 171 -13.00 -11.37 -13.31
N TYR A 172 -12.38 -10.27 -12.91
CA TYR A 172 -11.85 -10.12 -11.56
C TYR A 172 -12.95 -10.03 -10.50
N GLY A 173 -14.14 -9.52 -10.82
CA GLY A 173 -15.30 -9.55 -9.93
C GLY A 173 -15.66 -10.96 -9.49
N GLU A 174 -15.58 -11.97 -10.35
CA GLU A 174 -15.81 -13.36 -9.99
C GLU A 174 -14.70 -13.91 -9.07
N GLU A 175 -13.45 -13.48 -9.27
CA GLU A 175 -12.35 -13.86 -8.38
C GLU A 175 -12.54 -13.24 -6.96
N VAL A 176 -13.01 -11.99 -6.88
CA VAL A 176 -13.36 -11.34 -5.61
C VAL A 176 -14.41 -12.16 -4.85
N LYS A 177 -15.48 -12.60 -5.49
CA LYS A 177 -16.53 -13.44 -4.87
C LYS A 177 -15.96 -14.75 -4.34
N LYS A 178 -15.05 -15.40 -5.07
CA LYS A 178 -14.37 -16.61 -4.60
C LYS A 178 -13.49 -16.34 -3.37
N ILE A 179 -12.79 -15.21 -3.33
CA ILE A 179 -12.01 -14.80 -2.16
C ILE A 179 -12.94 -14.60 -0.96
N ILE A 180 -14.05 -13.89 -1.12
CA ILE A 180 -15.05 -13.66 -0.06
C ILE A 180 -15.58 -15.00 0.46
N THR A 181 -15.86 -15.97 -0.43
CA THR A 181 -16.29 -17.33 -0.02
C THR A 181 -15.21 -18.05 0.82
N VAL A 182 -13.92 -17.81 0.55
CA VAL A 182 -12.84 -18.34 1.40
C VAL A 182 -12.87 -17.67 2.77
N VAL A 183 -13.02 -16.35 2.83
CA VAL A 183 -13.07 -15.57 4.08
C VAL A 183 -14.23 -16.03 4.97
N GLN A 184 -15.43 -16.18 4.42
CA GLN A 184 -16.63 -16.62 5.14
C GLN A 184 -16.44 -17.93 5.90
N LYS A 185 -15.67 -18.90 5.36
CA LYS A 185 -15.35 -20.15 6.07
C LYS A 185 -14.56 -19.91 7.37
N TYR A 186 -13.75 -18.87 7.41
CA TYR A 186 -13.00 -18.51 8.62
C TYR A 186 -13.81 -17.63 9.55
N GLU A 187 -14.72 -16.80 9.03
CA GLU A 187 -15.73 -16.11 9.85
C GLU A 187 -16.56 -17.12 10.64
N GLU A 188 -17.11 -18.15 9.97
CA GLU A 188 -17.87 -19.23 10.61
C GLU A 188 -17.02 -19.99 11.62
N LYS A 189 -15.79 -20.37 11.24
CA LYS A 189 -14.89 -21.15 12.11
C LYS A 189 -14.50 -20.42 13.39
N TYR A 190 -14.26 -19.11 13.29
CA TYR A 190 -13.79 -18.28 14.41
C TYR A 190 -14.92 -17.50 15.08
N GLU A 191 -16.17 -17.67 14.61
CA GLU A 191 -17.36 -16.93 15.09
C GLU A 191 -17.10 -15.40 15.13
N LYS A 192 -16.39 -14.89 14.10
CA LYS A 192 -15.92 -13.52 14.03
C LYS A 192 -16.07 -12.94 12.62
N LYS A 193 -16.66 -11.75 12.51
CA LYS A 193 -16.67 -11.02 11.23
C LYS A 193 -15.23 -10.64 10.82
N ILE A 194 -14.89 -10.89 9.56
CA ILE A 194 -13.62 -10.53 8.91
C ILE A 194 -13.97 -9.57 7.77
N PRO A 195 -14.00 -8.26 8.01
CA PRO A 195 -14.32 -7.30 6.97
C PRO A 195 -13.44 -7.45 5.74
N VAL A 196 -14.06 -7.38 4.57
CA VAL A 196 -13.37 -7.44 3.28
C VAL A 196 -13.27 -6.04 2.69
N ILE A 197 -12.05 -5.58 2.44
CA ILE A 197 -11.75 -4.27 1.87
C ILE A 197 -11.26 -4.47 0.44
N LEU A 198 -12.02 -3.97 -0.55
CA LEU A 198 -11.63 -4.06 -1.96
C LEU A 198 -10.75 -2.89 -2.38
N ALA A 199 -9.63 -3.19 -3.02
CA ALA A 199 -8.64 -2.24 -3.50
C ALA A 199 -8.31 -2.47 -4.99
N GLY A 200 -7.69 -1.45 -5.62
CA GLY A 200 -7.20 -1.55 -7.00
C GLY A 200 -8.23 -1.11 -8.03
N GLY A 201 -8.10 0.14 -8.49
CA GLY A 201 -8.97 0.72 -9.50
C GLY A 201 -10.17 1.49 -8.96
N ILE A 202 -10.31 1.64 -7.65
CA ILE A 202 -11.36 2.48 -7.05
C ILE A 202 -10.98 3.95 -7.24
N TYR A 203 -11.68 4.62 -8.16
CA TYR A 203 -11.38 5.99 -8.54
C TYR A 203 -12.60 6.91 -8.48
N ASP A 204 -13.77 6.41 -8.79
CA ASP A 204 -15.03 7.13 -8.77
C ASP A 204 -16.11 6.42 -7.96
N HIS A 205 -17.29 7.06 -7.89
CA HIS A 205 -18.43 6.54 -7.15
C HIS A 205 -18.97 5.23 -7.73
N ALA A 206 -18.89 5.02 -9.03
CA ALA A 206 -19.34 3.77 -9.66
C ALA A 206 -18.46 2.59 -9.23
N ASP A 207 -17.14 2.79 -9.14
CA ASP A 207 -16.22 1.77 -8.60
C ASP A 207 -16.52 1.46 -7.13
N TYR A 208 -16.83 2.51 -6.34
CA TYR A 208 -17.21 2.37 -4.94
C TYR A 208 -18.47 1.50 -4.80
N GLU A 209 -19.56 1.84 -5.48
CA GLU A 209 -20.81 1.07 -5.47
C GLU A 209 -20.59 -0.37 -5.97
N ARG A 210 -19.79 -0.53 -7.01
CA ARG A 210 -19.42 -1.85 -7.52
C ARG A 210 -18.73 -2.71 -6.46
N ALA A 211 -17.82 -2.14 -5.67
CA ALA A 211 -17.14 -2.88 -4.61
C ALA A 211 -18.15 -3.48 -3.61
N PHE A 212 -19.13 -2.70 -3.17
CA PHE A 212 -20.17 -3.19 -2.26
C PHE A 212 -21.11 -4.20 -2.94
N SER A 213 -21.42 -4.03 -4.22
CA SER A 213 -22.22 -4.99 -4.99
C SER A 213 -21.54 -6.35 -5.13
N LEU A 214 -20.21 -6.40 -5.08
CA LEU A 214 -19.43 -7.64 -5.05
C LEU A 214 -19.34 -8.27 -3.66
N GLY A 215 -19.84 -7.60 -2.61
CA GLY A 215 -19.85 -8.08 -1.23
C GLY A 215 -18.69 -7.58 -0.36
N ALA A 216 -17.99 -6.53 -0.78
CA ALA A 216 -17.01 -5.88 0.10
C ALA A 216 -17.70 -5.11 1.24
N ASP A 217 -17.03 -5.02 2.39
CA ASP A 217 -17.47 -4.23 3.55
C ASP A 217 -16.89 -2.80 3.53
N GLY A 218 -15.93 -2.54 2.64
CA GLY A 218 -15.29 -1.23 2.45
C GLY A 218 -14.34 -1.24 1.27
N VAL A 219 -13.73 -0.08 1.00
CA VAL A 219 -12.79 0.09 -0.09
C VAL A 219 -11.45 0.63 0.39
N GLN A 220 -10.35 0.25 -0.29
CA GLN A 220 -9.05 0.89 -0.11
C GLN A 220 -8.72 1.74 -1.33
N ILE A 221 -8.42 3.00 -1.08
CA ILE A 221 -8.13 4.02 -2.10
C ILE A 221 -6.72 4.55 -1.88
N ALA A 222 -5.93 4.65 -2.94
CA ALA A 222 -4.58 5.22 -2.91
C ALA A 222 -4.45 6.41 -3.86
N THR A 223 -4.66 6.21 -5.14
CA THR A 223 -4.40 7.18 -6.23
C THR A 223 -5.06 8.54 -5.98
N ARG A 224 -6.34 8.58 -5.57
CA ARG A 224 -7.06 9.82 -5.27
C ARG A 224 -6.44 10.61 -4.11
N PHE A 225 -5.80 9.92 -3.16
CA PHE A 225 -5.14 10.57 -2.03
C PHE A 225 -3.74 11.09 -2.36
N VAL A 226 -3.10 10.63 -3.45
CA VAL A 226 -1.81 11.19 -3.90
C VAL A 226 -1.95 12.65 -4.28
N THR A 227 -3.01 12.99 -5.03
CA THR A 227 -3.27 14.35 -5.48
C THR A 227 -4.11 15.15 -4.46
N THR A 228 -3.74 15.04 -3.18
CA THR A 228 -4.33 15.87 -2.12
C THR A 228 -3.31 16.82 -1.52
N GLU A 229 -3.81 17.93 -0.97
CA GLU A 229 -3.00 18.91 -0.26
C GLU A 229 -2.22 18.25 0.89
N GLU A 230 -2.86 17.29 1.58
CA GLU A 230 -2.35 16.64 2.77
C GLU A 230 -1.43 15.44 2.48
N CYS A 231 -1.34 14.97 1.24
CA CYS A 231 -0.36 13.97 0.84
C CYS A 231 1.06 14.43 1.16
N ASP A 232 1.86 13.55 1.76
CA ASP A 232 3.20 13.88 2.27
C ASP A 232 4.28 13.94 1.17
N ALA A 233 3.94 13.55 -0.08
CA ALA A 233 4.81 13.65 -1.23
C ALA A 233 5.10 15.10 -1.62
N ASP A 234 6.26 15.31 -2.25
CA ASP A 234 6.61 16.60 -2.87
C ASP A 234 5.58 17.01 -3.93
N GLU A 235 5.43 18.32 -4.12
CA GLU A 235 4.47 18.86 -5.10
C GLU A 235 4.77 18.40 -6.53
N HIS A 236 6.03 18.28 -6.94
CA HIS A 236 6.40 17.79 -8.26
C HIS A 236 5.92 16.35 -8.50
N TYR A 237 5.93 15.49 -7.46
CA TYR A 237 5.36 14.15 -7.55
C TYR A 237 3.86 14.20 -7.86
N LYS A 238 3.11 15.06 -7.15
CA LYS A 238 1.66 15.23 -7.38
C LYS A 238 1.37 15.77 -8.78
N GLN A 239 2.17 16.74 -9.23
CA GLN A 239 2.04 17.31 -10.58
C GLN A 239 2.30 16.27 -11.68
N THR A 240 3.19 15.29 -11.44
CA THR A 240 3.40 14.19 -12.40
C THR A 240 2.13 13.37 -12.62
N TYR A 241 1.33 13.15 -11.56
CA TYR A 241 0.03 12.48 -11.70
C TYR A 241 -0.96 13.31 -12.52
N ILE A 242 -1.02 14.62 -12.28
CA ILE A 242 -1.95 15.56 -12.96
C ILE A 242 -1.64 15.66 -14.45
N GLN A 243 -0.35 15.58 -14.78
CA GLN A 243 0.14 15.69 -16.18
C GLN A 243 0.13 14.35 -16.93
N ALA A 244 0.03 13.22 -16.20
CA ALA A 244 0.06 11.91 -16.82
C ALA A 244 -1.13 11.69 -17.78
N GLU A 245 -0.85 11.09 -18.91
CA GLU A 245 -1.82 10.57 -19.84
C GLU A 245 -1.95 9.05 -19.70
N LYS A 246 -2.98 8.47 -20.29
CA LYS A 246 -3.27 7.03 -20.16
C LYS A 246 -2.12 6.16 -20.66
N GLU A 247 -1.46 6.58 -21.70
CA GLU A 247 -0.32 5.93 -22.38
C GLU A 247 0.95 5.95 -21.53
N ASP A 248 1.03 6.84 -20.53
CA ASP A 248 2.15 6.91 -19.60
C ASP A 248 2.07 5.85 -18.49
N ILE A 249 0.90 5.23 -18.32
CA ILE A 249 0.72 4.20 -17.28
C ILE A 249 1.26 2.86 -17.80
N VAL A 250 2.38 2.42 -17.24
CA VAL A 250 3.11 1.24 -17.72
C VAL A 250 3.31 0.18 -16.63
N ILE A 251 3.47 -1.07 -17.06
CA ILE A 251 3.90 -2.17 -16.18
C ILE A 251 5.42 -2.32 -16.30
N VAL A 252 6.09 -2.29 -15.17
CA VAL A 252 7.54 -2.41 -15.06
C VAL A 252 7.93 -3.66 -14.26
N LYS A 253 9.14 -4.16 -14.50
CA LYS A 253 9.75 -5.20 -13.66
C LYS A 253 10.40 -4.53 -12.44
N SER A 254 9.86 -4.80 -11.26
CA SER A 254 10.43 -4.25 -10.03
C SER A 254 11.61 -5.10 -9.52
N PRO A 255 12.61 -4.48 -8.87
CA PRO A 255 13.67 -5.19 -8.16
C PRO A 255 13.21 -6.15 -7.07
N VAL A 256 11.97 -6.02 -6.58
CA VAL A 256 11.34 -6.94 -5.62
C VAL A 256 10.96 -8.28 -6.25
N GLY A 257 11.02 -8.38 -7.60
CA GLY A 257 10.68 -9.60 -8.34
C GLY A 257 9.21 -9.69 -8.78
N MET A 258 8.40 -8.68 -8.45
CA MET A 258 6.99 -8.59 -8.83
C MET A 258 6.81 -7.57 -9.97
N PRO A 259 5.77 -7.67 -10.81
CA PRO A 259 5.38 -6.57 -11.67
C PRO A 259 5.02 -5.34 -10.85
N GLY A 260 5.29 -4.15 -11.36
CA GLY A 260 4.89 -2.89 -10.75
C GLY A 260 4.19 -2.00 -11.76
N ARG A 261 3.25 -1.14 -11.31
CA ARG A 261 2.64 -0.13 -12.18
C ARG A 261 3.17 1.24 -11.83
N ALA A 262 3.63 1.96 -12.86
CA ALA A 262 4.27 3.26 -12.70
C ALA A 262 3.90 4.21 -13.84
N ILE A 263 4.12 5.51 -13.61
CA ILE A 263 4.10 6.54 -14.66
C ILE A 263 5.45 6.48 -15.40
N ARG A 264 5.41 6.38 -16.73
CA ARG A 264 6.59 6.40 -17.59
C ARG A 264 7.28 7.76 -17.49
N ASN A 265 8.60 7.73 -17.38
CA ASN A 265 9.45 8.92 -17.33
C ASN A 265 10.85 8.60 -17.88
N THR A 266 11.72 9.61 -17.91
CA THR A 266 13.10 9.49 -18.40
C THR A 266 13.91 8.44 -17.64
N PHE A 267 13.69 8.25 -16.34
CA PHE A 267 14.32 7.19 -15.55
C PHE A 267 13.99 5.79 -16.09
N LEU A 268 12.72 5.49 -16.31
CA LEU A 268 12.30 4.18 -16.83
C LEU A 268 12.78 3.95 -18.26
N ASP A 269 12.79 5.00 -19.09
CA ASP A 269 13.34 4.91 -20.46
C ASP A 269 14.86 4.66 -20.42
N LYS A 270 15.58 5.26 -19.48
CA LYS A 270 17.01 5.02 -19.25
C LYS A 270 17.26 3.58 -18.77
N VAL A 271 16.52 3.10 -17.78
CA VAL A 271 16.59 1.69 -17.33
C VAL A 271 16.38 0.72 -18.51
N LYS A 272 15.40 1.03 -19.37
CA LYS A 272 15.09 0.18 -20.55
C LYS A 272 16.22 0.20 -21.59
N SER A 273 16.84 1.36 -21.83
CA SER A 273 17.89 1.49 -22.86
C SER A 273 19.26 0.98 -22.41
N GLU A 274 19.61 1.22 -21.14
CA GLU A 274 20.91 0.81 -20.55
C GLU A 274 20.87 -0.58 -19.92
N GLY A 275 19.65 -1.12 -19.69
CA GLY A 275 19.43 -2.41 -19.03
C GLY A 275 19.62 -2.37 -17.51
N ARG A 276 20.48 -1.48 -17.02
CA ARG A 276 20.80 -1.38 -15.59
C ARG A 276 21.35 -0.02 -15.21
N ILE A 277 20.89 0.50 -14.06
CA ILE A 277 21.46 1.64 -13.35
C ILE A 277 22.01 1.12 -12.01
N PRO A 278 23.35 1.01 -11.83
CA PRO A 278 23.91 0.47 -10.60
C PRO A 278 23.53 1.31 -9.37
N PRO A 279 23.24 0.68 -8.20
CA PRO A 279 23.01 1.39 -6.95
C PRO A 279 24.23 2.22 -6.55
N THR A 280 24.03 3.42 -6.01
CA THR A 280 25.13 4.22 -5.43
C THR A 280 25.53 3.68 -4.05
N LYS A 281 24.55 3.32 -3.22
CA LYS A 281 24.75 2.71 -1.91
C LYS A 281 23.65 1.68 -1.63
N CYS A 282 24.03 0.46 -1.23
CA CYS A 282 23.06 -0.55 -0.84
C CYS A 282 22.69 -0.43 0.65
N LEU A 283 21.41 -0.21 0.94
CA LEU A 283 20.84 -0.13 2.29
C LEU A 283 20.34 -1.47 2.81
N ARG A 284 20.51 -2.57 2.05
CA ARG A 284 19.99 -3.91 2.36
C ARG A 284 18.49 -3.90 2.71
N CYS A 285 17.70 -3.15 1.95
CA CYS A 285 16.30 -2.89 2.25
C CYS A 285 15.36 -4.06 1.92
N ILE A 286 15.71 -4.92 0.96
CA ILE A 286 14.90 -6.02 0.44
C ILE A 286 15.70 -7.32 0.51
N HIS A 287 15.10 -8.37 1.10
CA HIS A 287 15.81 -9.65 1.34
C HIS A 287 16.11 -10.44 0.06
N THR A 288 15.29 -10.27 -1.00
CA THR A 288 15.49 -10.96 -2.29
C THR A 288 16.36 -10.18 -3.28
N CYS A 289 16.76 -8.94 -2.95
CA CYS A 289 17.50 -8.08 -3.86
C CYS A 289 18.99 -8.47 -3.91
N ASN A 290 19.52 -8.71 -5.12
CA ASN A 290 20.94 -8.78 -5.38
C ASN A 290 21.42 -7.44 -5.96
N PRO A 291 22.17 -6.61 -5.22
CA PRO A 291 22.62 -5.29 -5.70
C PRO A 291 23.51 -5.36 -6.93
N ALA A 292 24.17 -6.50 -7.21
CA ALA A 292 25.01 -6.69 -8.37
C ALA A 292 24.22 -6.92 -9.67
N GLU A 293 22.98 -7.38 -9.58
CA GLU A 293 22.17 -7.84 -10.72
C GLU A 293 20.87 -7.02 -10.89
N THR A 294 20.44 -6.31 -9.83
CA THR A 294 19.20 -5.53 -9.87
C THR A 294 19.23 -4.47 -10.99
N PRO A 295 18.14 -4.26 -11.71
CA PRO A 295 18.11 -3.25 -12.78
C PRO A 295 18.33 -1.83 -12.25
N TYR A 296 17.93 -1.54 -11.02
CA TYR A 296 18.15 -0.28 -10.29
C TYR A 296 17.90 -0.47 -8.79
N CYS A 297 18.33 0.49 -7.97
CA CYS A 297 17.98 0.50 -6.56
C CYS A 297 16.56 1.06 -6.37
N ILE A 298 15.61 0.19 -5.95
CA ILE A 298 14.23 0.62 -5.76
C ILE A 298 14.09 1.65 -4.65
N THR A 299 14.82 1.50 -3.55
CA THR A 299 14.80 2.47 -2.44
C THR A 299 15.27 3.84 -2.89
N GLU A 300 16.37 3.91 -3.65
CA GLU A 300 16.91 5.15 -4.17
C GLU A 300 15.92 5.83 -5.12
N ALA A 301 15.36 5.07 -6.07
CA ALA A 301 14.38 5.57 -7.02
C ALA A 301 13.07 6.05 -6.35
N LEU A 302 12.62 5.40 -5.27
CA LEU A 302 11.44 5.83 -4.52
C LEU A 302 11.74 7.03 -3.59
N ILE A 303 12.96 7.16 -3.06
CA ILE A 303 13.38 8.35 -2.31
C ILE A 303 13.45 9.57 -3.24
N HIS A 304 13.96 9.42 -4.46
CA HIS A 304 13.94 10.49 -5.48
C HIS A 304 12.51 10.93 -5.76
N ALA A 305 11.57 9.98 -5.90
CA ALA A 305 10.14 10.28 -6.05
C ALA A 305 9.60 11.12 -4.89
N ALA A 306 9.85 10.70 -3.66
CA ALA A 306 9.40 11.39 -2.45
C ALA A 306 9.97 12.82 -2.31
N LYS A 307 11.15 13.07 -2.88
CA LYS A 307 11.81 14.38 -2.91
C LYS A 307 11.42 15.25 -4.10
N GLY A 308 10.56 14.75 -5.00
CA GLY A 308 10.16 15.47 -6.21
C GLY A 308 11.20 15.46 -7.35
N GLU A 309 12.23 14.62 -7.26
CA GLU A 309 13.27 14.46 -8.27
C GLU A 309 12.79 13.48 -9.37
N THR A 310 11.69 13.81 -10.02
CA THR A 310 10.89 12.91 -10.87
C THR A 310 11.62 12.35 -12.07
N GLU A 311 12.66 13.02 -12.57
CA GLU A 311 13.51 12.59 -13.67
C GLU A 311 14.36 11.33 -13.35
N ASN A 312 14.64 11.10 -12.05
CA ASN A 312 15.46 9.99 -11.55
C ASN A 312 14.65 9.02 -10.68
N ALA A 313 13.32 9.09 -10.75
CA ALA A 313 12.42 8.46 -9.81
C ALA A 313 11.64 7.31 -10.40
N LEU A 314 11.32 6.31 -9.57
CA LEU A 314 10.24 5.37 -9.85
C LEU A 314 8.92 5.95 -9.31
N LEU A 315 8.02 6.29 -10.22
CA LEU A 315 6.74 6.94 -9.89
C LEU A 315 5.62 5.90 -9.91
N PHE A 316 5.49 5.13 -8.83
CA PHE A 316 4.40 4.14 -8.73
C PHE A 316 3.02 4.80 -8.74
N CYS A 317 2.07 4.20 -9.44
CA CYS A 317 0.72 4.74 -9.58
C CYS A 317 -0.33 3.64 -9.80
N GLY A 318 -1.60 3.93 -9.54
CA GLY A 318 -2.72 3.06 -9.92
C GLY A 318 -3.04 3.13 -11.42
N GLY A 319 -3.81 2.16 -11.91
CA GLY A 319 -4.16 2.06 -13.34
C GLY A 319 -4.97 3.23 -13.89
N ARG A 320 -5.60 4.02 -13.01
CA ARG A 320 -6.39 5.21 -13.37
C ARG A 320 -5.74 6.53 -12.90
N ALA A 321 -4.43 6.55 -12.63
CA ALA A 321 -3.72 7.74 -12.17
C ALA A 321 -3.86 8.94 -13.13
N TYR A 322 -3.92 8.68 -14.43
CA TYR A 322 -4.10 9.69 -15.47
C TYR A 322 -5.42 10.47 -15.41
N GLU A 323 -6.37 10.03 -14.60
CA GLU A 323 -7.65 10.73 -14.39
C GLU A 323 -7.54 11.84 -13.34
N ALA A 324 -6.46 11.89 -12.56
CA ALA A 324 -6.19 12.99 -11.64
C ALA A 324 -5.88 14.26 -12.42
N LYS A 325 -6.65 15.32 -12.24
CA LYS A 325 -6.49 16.58 -12.98
C LYS A 325 -6.30 17.81 -12.08
N THR A 326 -6.54 17.65 -10.77
CA THR A 326 -6.42 18.75 -9.79
C THR A 326 -5.93 18.25 -8.44
N ILE A 327 -5.35 19.14 -7.66
CA ILE A 327 -5.10 18.90 -6.23
C ILE A 327 -6.42 19.18 -5.48
N GLU A 328 -6.79 18.25 -4.61
CA GLU A 328 -8.00 18.32 -3.79
C GLU A 328 -7.63 18.27 -2.30
N THR A 329 -8.58 18.43 -1.40
CA THR A 329 -8.39 18.09 0.02
C THR A 329 -8.83 16.65 0.29
N VAL A 330 -8.25 16.01 1.31
CA VAL A 330 -8.69 14.67 1.78
C VAL A 330 -10.19 14.67 2.07
N LYS A 331 -10.69 15.74 2.72
CA LYS A 331 -12.12 15.89 2.99
C LYS A 331 -12.96 15.80 1.73
N LYS A 332 -12.58 16.55 0.68
CA LYS A 332 -13.30 16.55 -0.60
C LYS A 332 -13.32 15.18 -1.27
N VAL A 333 -12.20 14.45 -1.20
CA VAL A 333 -12.13 13.07 -1.71
C VAL A 333 -13.07 12.14 -0.95
N ILE A 334 -13.08 12.19 0.39
CA ILE A 334 -13.97 11.35 1.22
C ILE A 334 -15.44 11.72 0.97
N ASP A 335 -15.78 13.01 0.99
CA ASP A 335 -17.14 13.48 0.73
C ASP A 335 -17.65 13.01 -0.65
N TYR A 336 -16.79 13.01 -1.68
CA TYR A 336 -17.15 12.55 -3.02
C TYR A 336 -17.62 11.09 -3.03
N PHE A 337 -16.96 10.20 -2.31
CA PHE A 337 -17.36 8.78 -2.23
C PHE A 337 -18.57 8.56 -1.32
N CYS A 338 -18.78 9.41 -0.33
CA CYS A 338 -19.84 9.24 0.67
C CYS A 338 -21.10 10.05 0.37
N SER A 339 -21.12 10.94 -0.64
CA SER A 339 -22.24 11.84 -0.93
C SER A 339 -23.57 11.15 -1.28
N SER A 340 -23.58 9.85 -1.50
CA SER A 340 -24.79 9.06 -1.80
C SER A 340 -25.27 8.25 -0.59
N CYS A 341 -24.64 8.40 0.58
CA CYS A 341 -25.04 7.74 1.82
C CYS A 341 -25.95 8.62 2.72
N ILE A 342 -26.44 9.77 2.20
CA ILE A 342 -27.36 10.68 2.90
C ILE A 342 -28.73 10.66 2.23
#